data_a45aacabf0255ff14131915bec3a2402
#
_entry.id   a45aacabf0255ff14131915bec3a2402
#
_cell.length_a   1.000
_cell.length_b   1.000
_cell.length_c   1.000
_cell.angle_alpha   90.00
_cell.angle_beta   90.00
_cell.angle_gamma   90.00
#
_symmetry.space_group_name_H-M   'P 1'
#
loop_
_entity.id
_entity.type
_entity.pdbx_description
1 polymer ?
#
loop_
_entity_poly.entity_id
_entity_poly.type
_entity_poly.pdbx_seq_one_letter_code
_entity_poly.pdbx_strand_id
1 'polypeptide(L)'
;MLPPRPDQKPIVLCADDYALNDSVSQGILVLAKKKRLSATSVMTLSPLWEQHAPALLELQGAIDVGLHLDWTSEFAQQAGWGQALGAVMWRSLTGRLEANRVREAIERQFDAFEKAWQSPPDHVDGHQHIQQFDGLREVLCEVLARRYGQSKPKPWLRISQTHKAGFKGALISWMGANSLRDWALAHNWPVVSPLLGVYGFDGTIDDYARRMQGWLADASQLDTTALIMCHPAITSEMGDAIGKARAKEFAYLSSDEFVAHLNQAQMQLERGGSSKSKSL
;
A
#
# COMPACT_ATOMS: atom_id res chain seq x y z
N MET A 1 -11.97 10.20 -13.96
CA MET A 1 -12.61 8.88 -13.83
C MET A 1 -13.92 8.88 -14.61
N LEU A 2 -14.29 7.74 -15.21
CA LEU A 2 -15.68 7.57 -15.69
C LEU A 2 -16.60 7.52 -14.47
N PRO A 3 -17.86 8.00 -14.55
CA PRO A 3 -18.79 7.88 -13.44
C PRO A 3 -18.98 6.40 -13.07
N PRO A 4 -19.16 6.09 -11.77
CA PRO A 4 -19.35 4.72 -11.32
C PRO A 4 -20.54 4.09 -12.05
N ARG A 5 -20.32 2.90 -12.60
CA ARG A 5 -21.42 2.11 -13.15
C ARG A 5 -22.15 1.45 -11.99
N PRO A 6 -23.48 1.58 -11.87
CA PRO A 6 -24.22 1.17 -10.68
C PRO A 6 -24.17 -0.34 -10.36
N ASP A 7 -23.67 -1.12 -11.29
CA ASP A 7 -23.55 -2.59 -11.23
C ASP A 7 -22.11 -3.09 -10.97
N GLN A 8 -21.12 -2.17 -10.85
CA GLN A 8 -19.72 -2.53 -10.58
C GLN A 8 -19.35 -2.30 -9.12
N LYS A 9 -18.63 -3.27 -8.51
CA LYS A 9 -18.12 -3.16 -7.15
C LYS A 9 -16.78 -2.40 -7.12
N PRO A 10 -16.55 -1.54 -6.11
CA PRO A 10 -15.30 -0.82 -5.96
C PRO A 10 -14.18 -1.76 -5.51
N ILE A 11 -12.97 -1.51 -6.03
CA ILE A 11 -11.72 -2.11 -5.58
C ILE A 11 -10.60 -1.10 -5.60
N VAL A 12 -9.72 -1.12 -4.61
CA VAL A 12 -8.49 -0.33 -4.61
C VAL A 12 -7.37 -1.17 -5.20
N LEU A 13 -6.72 -0.67 -6.26
CA LEU A 13 -5.46 -1.22 -6.75
C LEU A 13 -4.34 -0.25 -6.40
N CYS A 14 -3.49 -0.65 -5.45
CA CYS A 14 -2.42 0.16 -4.91
C CYS A 14 -1.06 -0.35 -5.38
N ALA A 15 -0.30 0.53 -6.03
CA ALA A 15 1.09 0.26 -6.36
C ALA A 15 2.00 0.72 -5.23
N ASP A 16 2.76 -0.23 -4.66
CA ASP A 16 3.69 0.02 -3.57
C ASP A 16 5.06 0.49 -4.10
N ASP A 17 5.87 1.06 -3.21
CA ASP A 17 7.27 1.40 -3.41
C ASP A 17 7.55 2.59 -4.37
N TYR A 18 6.63 3.55 -4.59
CA TYR A 18 6.96 4.75 -5.36
C TYR A 18 8.19 5.46 -4.78
N ALA A 19 9.07 5.94 -5.64
CA ALA A 19 10.38 6.50 -5.33
C ALA A 19 11.44 5.49 -4.86
N LEU A 20 11.18 4.17 -4.90
CA LEU A 20 12.22 3.17 -4.64
C LEU A 20 13.39 3.33 -5.63
N ASN A 21 13.06 3.45 -6.93
CA ASN A 21 13.96 3.75 -8.03
C ASN A 21 13.19 4.38 -9.21
N ASP A 22 13.92 4.80 -10.26
CA ASP A 22 13.32 5.46 -11.43
C ASP A 22 12.36 4.54 -12.18
N SER A 23 12.70 3.27 -12.35
CA SER A 23 11.90 2.29 -13.09
C SER A 23 10.55 2.03 -12.42
N VAL A 24 10.52 1.92 -11.08
CA VAL A 24 9.30 1.78 -10.28
C VAL A 24 8.46 3.05 -10.41
N SER A 25 9.05 4.21 -10.17
CA SER A 25 8.33 5.50 -10.22
C SER A 25 7.71 5.75 -11.58
N GLN A 26 8.46 5.53 -12.65
CA GLN A 26 7.96 5.70 -14.02
C GLN A 26 6.85 4.68 -14.35
N GLY A 27 7.01 3.42 -13.93
CA GLY A 27 5.98 2.39 -14.11
C GLY A 27 4.67 2.76 -13.46
N ILE A 28 4.70 3.23 -12.22
CA ILE A 28 3.53 3.69 -11.47
C ILE A 28 2.88 4.89 -12.15
N LEU A 29 3.66 5.91 -12.56
CA LEU A 29 3.13 7.09 -13.24
C LEU A 29 2.43 6.73 -14.57
N VAL A 30 3.02 5.83 -15.37
CA VAL A 30 2.42 5.38 -16.63
C VAL A 30 1.09 4.68 -16.37
N LEU A 31 1.02 3.77 -15.39
CA LEU A 31 -0.20 3.06 -15.04
C LEU A 31 -1.28 4.00 -14.49
N ALA A 32 -0.91 4.95 -13.63
CA ALA A 32 -1.82 5.93 -13.07
C ALA A 32 -2.40 6.85 -14.16
N LYS A 33 -1.57 7.37 -15.07
CA LYS A 33 -2.03 8.16 -16.22
C LYS A 33 -2.95 7.37 -17.17
N LYS A 34 -2.73 6.07 -17.30
CA LYS A 34 -3.63 5.15 -18.03
C LYS A 34 -4.88 4.75 -17.24
N LYS A 35 -5.07 5.25 -15.99
CA LYS A 35 -6.17 4.88 -15.09
C LYS A 35 -6.19 3.38 -14.77
N ARG A 36 -5.01 2.79 -14.63
CA ARG A 36 -4.79 1.38 -14.26
C ARG A 36 -4.48 1.19 -12.78
N LEU A 37 -4.40 2.29 -12.01
CA LEU A 37 -4.21 2.31 -10.56
C LEU A 37 -5.21 3.27 -9.94
N SER A 38 -5.56 3.05 -8.69
CA SER A 38 -6.37 3.96 -7.88
C SER A 38 -5.65 4.46 -6.64
N ALA A 39 -4.49 3.87 -6.31
CA ALA A 39 -3.64 4.31 -5.22
C ALA A 39 -2.16 4.00 -5.48
N THR A 40 -1.28 4.71 -4.81
CA THR A 40 0.15 4.37 -4.68
C THR A 40 0.67 4.81 -3.32
N SER A 41 1.63 4.08 -2.76
CA SER A 41 2.32 4.45 -1.52
C SER A 41 3.81 4.72 -1.77
N VAL A 42 4.35 5.75 -1.09
CA VAL A 42 5.65 6.35 -1.39
C VAL A 42 6.69 6.09 -0.32
N MET A 43 7.92 5.78 -0.75
CA MET A 43 9.10 5.56 0.07
C MET A 43 9.78 6.89 0.39
N THR A 44 9.36 7.57 1.46
CA THR A 44 9.81 8.95 1.76
C THR A 44 11.25 9.05 2.26
N LEU A 45 11.86 7.94 2.66
CA LEU A 45 13.28 7.88 3.02
C LEU A 45 14.20 7.78 1.81
N SER A 46 13.66 7.46 0.64
CA SER A 46 14.41 7.45 -0.61
C SER A 46 14.86 8.87 -0.97
N PRO A 47 16.13 9.05 -1.40
CA PRO A 47 16.60 10.33 -1.90
C PRO A 47 15.86 10.79 -3.17
N LEU A 48 15.19 9.88 -3.85
CA LEU A 48 14.41 10.16 -5.06
C LEU A 48 13.02 10.74 -4.75
N TRP A 49 12.55 10.69 -3.50
CA TRP A 49 11.19 11.14 -3.17
C TRP A 49 10.96 12.61 -3.55
N GLU A 50 11.84 13.53 -3.13
CA GLU A 50 11.70 14.95 -3.46
C GLU A 50 11.78 15.22 -4.98
N GLN A 51 12.57 14.42 -5.71
CA GLN A 51 12.69 14.51 -7.16
C GLN A 51 11.42 14.01 -7.89
N HIS A 52 10.80 12.94 -7.42
CA HIS A 52 9.65 12.31 -8.08
C HIS A 52 8.30 12.87 -7.63
N ALA A 53 8.21 13.52 -6.47
CA ALA A 53 6.96 14.07 -5.94
C ALA A 53 6.23 15.02 -6.92
N PRO A 54 6.89 15.92 -7.67
CA PRO A 54 6.20 16.81 -8.61
C PRO A 54 5.39 16.07 -9.68
N ALA A 55 5.87 14.91 -10.16
CA ALA A 55 5.15 14.13 -11.15
C ALA A 55 3.89 13.45 -10.59
N LEU A 56 3.87 13.13 -9.28
CA LEU A 56 2.66 12.65 -8.60
C LEU A 56 1.68 13.78 -8.30
N LEU A 57 2.13 15.00 -8.04
CA LEU A 57 1.26 16.16 -7.81
C LEU A 57 0.33 16.42 -9.00
N GLU A 58 0.77 16.11 -10.24
CA GLU A 58 -0.10 16.16 -11.43
C GLU A 58 -1.30 15.20 -11.36
N LEU A 59 -1.21 14.16 -10.51
CA LEU A 59 -2.24 13.15 -10.32
C LEU A 59 -3.05 13.34 -9.03
N GLN A 60 -2.83 14.45 -8.31
CA GLN A 60 -3.53 14.74 -7.06
C GLN A 60 -5.05 14.73 -7.29
N GLY A 61 -5.77 13.98 -6.45
CA GLY A 61 -7.20 13.78 -6.59
C GLY A 61 -7.64 12.78 -7.67
N ALA A 62 -6.73 12.33 -8.55
CA ALA A 62 -7.02 11.27 -9.51
C ALA A 62 -6.79 9.87 -8.92
N ILE A 63 -5.78 9.71 -8.10
CA ILE A 63 -5.47 8.50 -7.32
C ILE A 63 -5.20 8.90 -5.86
N ASP A 64 -5.25 7.94 -4.94
CA ASP A 64 -4.77 8.16 -3.56
C ASP A 64 -3.25 8.03 -3.53
N VAL A 65 -2.59 8.98 -2.84
CA VAL A 65 -1.14 8.92 -2.60
C VAL A 65 -0.88 8.82 -1.11
N GLY A 66 -0.28 7.73 -0.68
CA GLY A 66 -0.07 7.41 0.73
C GLY A 66 1.38 7.31 1.14
N LEU A 67 1.60 7.31 2.46
CA LEU A 67 2.89 7.06 3.06
C LEU A 67 3.13 5.55 3.19
N HIS A 68 4.19 5.05 2.55
CA HIS A 68 4.70 3.69 2.71
C HIS A 68 5.76 3.67 3.82
N LEU A 69 5.33 3.45 5.07
CA LEU A 69 6.24 3.41 6.22
C LEU A 69 7.35 2.38 6.00
N ASP A 70 8.57 2.82 6.17
CA ASP A 70 9.75 2.03 5.90
C ASP A 70 10.61 1.80 7.15
N TRP A 71 10.94 0.53 7.37
CA TRP A 71 11.80 0.06 8.44
C TRP A 71 12.80 -0.99 7.99
N THR A 72 12.67 -1.48 6.76
CA THR A 72 13.38 -2.68 6.32
C THR A 72 14.19 -2.49 5.05
N SER A 73 14.02 -1.37 4.35
CA SER A 73 14.80 -1.05 3.16
C SER A 73 16.22 -0.56 3.50
N GLU A 74 17.06 -0.44 2.47
CA GLU A 74 18.37 0.17 2.58
C GLU A 74 18.28 1.66 3.00
N PHE A 75 17.23 2.38 2.60
CA PHE A 75 17.01 3.77 3.00
C PHE A 75 16.78 3.89 4.50
N ALA A 76 16.00 2.99 5.09
CA ALA A 76 15.79 2.96 6.52
C ALA A 76 17.09 2.60 7.27
N GLN A 77 17.92 1.71 6.72
CA GLN A 77 19.23 1.39 7.28
C GLN A 77 20.16 2.61 7.25
N GLN A 78 20.23 3.32 6.13
CA GLN A 78 21.00 4.57 5.99
C GLN A 78 20.49 5.68 6.92
N ALA A 79 19.19 5.71 7.19
CA ALA A 79 18.58 6.64 8.15
C ALA A 79 18.88 6.31 9.62
N GLY A 80 19.48 5.14 9.90
CA GLY A 80 20.00 4.75 11.23
C GLY A 80 19.05 3.92 12.10
N TRP A 81 17.84 3.55 11.62
CA TRP A 81 16.93 2.68 12.36
C TRP A 81 16.55 1.39 11.63
N GLY A 82 16.81 1.31 10.32
CA GLY A 82 16.43 0.17 9.49
C GLY A 82 17.13 -1.11 9.90
N GLN A 83 16.41 -2.22 9.78
CA GLN A 83 16.87 -3.56 10.08
C GLN A 83 16.25 -4.56 9.12
N ALA A 84 16.87 -5.72 8.96
CA ALA A 84 16.26 -6.83 8.21
C ALA A 84 14.90 -7.21 8.82
N LEU A 85 13.92 -7.56 7.97
CA LEU A 85 12.54 -7.89 8.39
C LEU A 85 12.49 -8.86 9.56
N GLY A 86 13.29 -9.95 9.54
CA GLY A 86 13.33 -10.91 10.64
C GLY A 86 13.76 -10.31 11.98
N ALA A 87 14.67 -9.32 11.98
CA ALA A 87 15.09 -8.62 13.19
C ALA A 87 13.99 -7.68 13.72
N VAL A 88 13.28 -6.97 12.81
CA VAL A 88 12.13 -6.15 13.20
C VAL A 88 11.02 -7.02 13.79
N MET A 89 10.67 -8.14 13.17
CA MET A 89 9.68 -9.10 13.67
C MET A 89 10.05 -9.60 15.07
N TRP A 90 11.31 -10.03 15.25
CA TRP A 90 11.76 -10.53 16.54
C TRP A 90 11.70 -9.45 17.64
N ARG A 91 12.12 -8.22 17.34
CA ARG A 91 12.04 -7.10 18.29
C ARG A 91 10.61 -6.73 18.62
N SER A 92 9.72 -6.73 17.63
CA SER A 92 8.30 -6.53 17.81
C SER A 92 7.72 -7.58 18.78
N LEU A 93 7.92 -8.87 18.49
CA LEU A 93 7.39 -9.97 19.31
C LEU A 93 7.96 -10.02 20.72
N THR A 94 9.17 -9.48 20.94
CA THR A 94 9.83 -9.48 22.26
C THR A 94 9.72 -8.15 23.00
N GLY A 95 8.97 -7.17 22.47
CA GLY A 95 8.80 -5.85 23.09
C GLY A 95 10.09 -5.03 23.16
N ARG A 96 11.03 -5.25 22.22
CA ARG A 96 12.36 -4.58 22.24
C ARG A 96 12.46 -3.40 21.26
N LEU A 97 11.33 -2.91 20.77
CA LEU A 97 11.26 -1.66 20.01
C LEU A 97 11.14 -0.49 20.97
N GLU A 98 12.07 0.44 20.90
CA GLU A 98 12.06 1.63 21.77
C GLU A 98 11.07 2.67 21.23
N ALA A 99 9.99 2.93 21.96
CA ALA A 99 8.88 3.77 21.50
C ALA A 99 9.30 5.18 21.05
N ASN A 100 10.29 5.80 21.72
CA ASN A 100 10.75 7.13 21.33
C ASN A 100 11.47 7.12 19.97
N ARG A 101 12.33 6.12 19.73
CA ARG A 101 13.01 5.95 18.43
C ARG A 101 12.02 5.62 17.32
N VAL A 102 11.02 4.78 17.63
CA VAL A 102 9.94 4.47 16.70
C VAL A 102 9.16 5.72 16.34
N ARG A 103 8.83 6.54 17.34
CA ARG A 103 8.12 7.82 17.15
C ARG A 103 8.91 8.77 16.26
N GLU A 104 10.18 8.99 16.57
CA GLU A 104 11.06 9.87 15.80
C GLU A 104 11.14 9.43 14.33
N ALA A 105 11.31 8.13 14.08
CA ALA A 105 11.39 7.58 12.73
C ALA A 105 10.06 7.70 11.96
N ILE A 106 8.91 7.48 12.62
CA ILE A 106 7.59 7.66 12.00
C ILE A 106 7.34 9.13 11.68
N GLU A 107 7.59 10.03 12.64
CA GLU A 107 7.42 11.47 12.45
C GLU A 107 8.25 12.00 11.29
N ARG A 108 9.51 11.62 11.22
CA ARG A 108 10.41 12.01 10.13
C ARG A 108 9.89 11.59 8.76
N GLN A 109 9.27 10.41 8.65
CA GLN A 109 8.70 9.96 7.40
C GLN A 109 7.44 10.74 7.02
N PHE A 110 6.58 11.08 7.98
CA PHE A 110 5.44 11.97 7.75
C PHE A 110 5.90 13.38 7.35
N ASP A 111 6.89 13.93 8.04
CA ASP A 111 7.42 15.27 7.73
C ASP A 111 8.02 15.32 6.31
N ALA A 112 8.75 14.28 5.91
CA ALA A 112 9.30 14.16 4.56
C ALA A 112 8.18 14.00 3.50
N PHE A 113 7.10 13.27 3.83
CA PHE A 113 5.94 13.16 2.97
C PHE A 113 5.28 14.52 2.78
N GLU A 114 4.88 15.17 3.87
CA GLU A 114 4.13 16.44 3.84
C GLU A 114 4.95 17.58 3.24
N LYS A 115 6.27 17.59 3.44
CA LYS A 115 7.18 18.59 2.84
C LYS A 115 7.11 18.57 1.31
N ALA A 116 7.12 17.39 0.69
CA ALA A 116 7.12 17.27 -0.77
C ALA A 116 5.72 17.21 -1.37
N TRP A 117 4.76 16.55 -0.68
CA TRP A 117 3.37 16.40 -1.12
C TRP A 117 2.49 17.62 -0.80
N GLN A 118 2.89 18.47 0.17
CA GLN A 118 2.20 19.68 0.62
C GLN A 118 0.78 19.45 1.16
N SER A 119 0.46 18.23 1.54
CA SER A 119 -0.80 17.85 2.18
C SER A 119 -0.63 16.56 2.98
N PRO A 120 -1.57 16.22 3.90
CA PRO A 120 -1.60 14.92 4.51
C PRO A 120 -1.62 13.79 3.48
N PRO A 121 -1.09 12.61 3.79
CA PRO A 121 -1.26 11.44 2.93
C PRO A 121 -2.74 11.04 2.83
N ASP A 122 -3.17 10.54 1.67
CA ASP A 122 -4.50 9.97 1.51
C ASP A 122 -4.65 8.66 2.30
N HIS A 123 -3.53 7.94 2.48
CA HIS A 123 -3.50 6.70 3.26
C HIS A 123 -2.12 6.43 3.89
N VAL A 124 -2.11 5.45 4.79
CA VAL A 124 -0.88 4.95 5.40
C VAL A 124 -0.86 3.43 5.36
N ASP A 125 0.26 2.89 4.92
CA ASP A 125 0.60 1.48 4.94
C ASP A 125 2.07 1.29 5.30
N GLY A 126 2.70 0.17 4.97
CA GLY A 126 4.11 -0.02 5.30
C GLY A 126 4.78 -1.09 4.47
N HIS A 127 6.03 -0.80 4.12
CA HIS A 127 6.91 -1.73 3.43
C HIS A 127 7.02 -3.03 4.23
N GLN A 128 6.78 -4.16 3.55
CA GLN A 128 6.70 -5.48 4.19
C GLN A 128 5.66 -5.55 5.35
N HIS A 129 4.63 -4.70 5.30
CA HIS A 129 3.50 -4.68 6.24
C HIS A 129 3.87 -4.35 7.69
N ILE A 130 4.96 -3.61 7.92
CA ILE A 130 5.49 -3.31 9.25
C ILE A 130 4.57 -2.40 10.08
N GLN A 131 3.67 -1.65 9.45
CA GLN A 131 2.76 -0.70 10.11
C GLN A 131 1.85 -1.35 11.16
N GLN A 132 1.67 -2.66 11.10
CA GLN A 132 0.80 -3.40 12.02
C GLN A 132 1.55 -4.20 13.10
N PHE A 133 2.90 -4.19 13.09
CA PHE A 133 3.71 -4.91 14.06
C PHE A 133 3.64 -4.26 15.46
N ASP A 134 3.62 -5.07 16.51
CA ASP A 134 3.60 -4.59 17.89
C ASP A 134 4.81 -3.67 18.16
N GLY A 135 4.58 -2.59 18.89
CA GLY A 135 5.57 -1.54 19.13
C GLY A 135 5.67 -0.50 18.01
N LEU A 136 5.47 -0.87 16.74
CA LEU A 136 5.34 0.08 15.62
C LEU A 136 3.90 0.58 15.52
N ARG A 137 2.94 -0.32 15.57
CA ARG A 137 1.50 -0.04 15.47
C ARG A 137 1.02 0.94 16.54
N GLU A 138 1.34 0.71 17.79
CA GLU A 138 0.91 1.56 18.91
C GLU A 138 1.38 2.99 18.71
N VAL A 139 2.67 3.16 18.39
CA VAL A 139 3.25 4.49 18.14
C VAL A 139 2.67 5.13 16.88
N LEU A 140 2.45 4.36 15.82
CA LEU A 140 1.80 4.86 14.62
C LEU A 140 0.39 5.38 14.92
N CYS A 141 -0.40 4.62 15.68
CA CYS A 141 -1.75 5.02 16.08
C CYS A 141 -1.76 6.32 16.88
N GLU A 142 -0.80 6.51 17.81
CA GLU A 142 -0.64 7.77 18.56
C GLU A 142 -0.29 8.94 17.64
N VAL A 143 0.66 8.74 16.73
CA VAL A 143 1.07 9.78 15.75
C VAL A 143 -0.08 10.16 14.85
N LEU A 144 -0.82 9.19 14.31
CA LEU A 144 -1.99 9.42 13.48
C LEU A 144 -3.08 10.21 14.23
N ALA A 145 -3.41 9.79 15.45
CA ALA A 145 -4.42 10.48 16.27
C ALA A 145 -4.01 11.93 16.55
N ARG A 146 -2.74 12.19 16.82
CA ARG A 146 -2.22 13.54 17.08
C ARG A 146 -2.21 14.39 15.81
N ARG A 147 -1.70 13.89 14.68
CA ARG A 147 -1.58 14.66 13.42
C ARG A 147 -2.92 14.85 12.73
N TYR A 148 -3.73 13.81 12.65
CA TYR A 148 -4.91 13.78 11.76
C TYR A 148 -6.22 13.44 12.47
N GLY A 149 -6.23 13.34 13.79
CA GLY A 149 -7.46 12.99 14.55
C GLY A 149 -8.63 13.94 14.29
N GLN A 150 -8.34 15.20 14.00
CA GLN A 150 -9.33 16.24 13.68
C GLN A 150 -9.47 16.51 12.18
N SER A 151 -8.65 15.88 11.33
CA SER A 151 -8.68 16.08 9.87
C SER A 151 -9.93 15.48 9.24
N LYS A 152 -10.40 16.10 8.16
CA LYS A 152 -11.51 15.57 7.34
C LYS A 152 -11.18 15.82 5.86
N PRO A 153 -10.94 14.77 5.07
CA PRO A 153 -10.91 13.37 5.49
C PRO A 153 -9.66 13.02 6.32
N LYS A 154 -9.74 11.94 7.12
CA LYS A 154 -8.58 11.30 7.73
C LYS A 154 -7.91 10.40 6.69
N PRO A 155 -6.57 10.21 6.73
CA PRO A 155 -5.91 9.17 5.93
C PRO A 155 -6.50 7.80 6.24
N TRP A 156 -6.83 7.00 5.21
CA TRP A 156 -7.25 5.63 5.46
C TRP A 156 -6.06 4.71 5.73
N LEU A 157 -6.29 3.64 6.49
CA LEU A 157 -5.27 2.65 6.83
C LEU A 157 -5.43 1.38 6.00
N ARG A 158 -4.32 0.88 5.45
CA ARG A 158 -4.27 -0.47 4.90
C ARG A 158 -4.19 -1.47 6.05
N ILE A 159 -5.20 -2.32 6.17
CA ILE A 159 -5.12 -3.48 7.06
C ILE A 159 -4.64 -4.67 6.24
N SER A 160 -3.41 -5.13 6.52
CA SER A 160 -2.81 -6.25 5.81
C SER A 160 -3.33 -7.60 6.34
N GLN A 161 -4.65 -7.74 6.35
CA GLN A 161 -5.35 -8.98 6.65
C GLN A 161 -5.71 -9.68 5.34
N THR A 162 -5.21 -10.87 5.14
CA THR A 162 -5.44 -11.64 3.92
C THR A 162 -6.66 -12.55 4.07
N HIS A 163 -7.52 -12.62 3.04
CA HIS A 163 -8.77 -13.39 3.10
C HIS A 163 -8.56 -14.90 2.89
N LYS A 164 -7.70 -15.27 1.94
CA LYS A 164 -7.34 -16.67 1.64
C LYS A 164 -5.83 -16.75 1.52
N ALA A 165 -5.14 -16.94 2.63
CA ALA A 165 -3.71 -16.87 2.62
C ALA A 165 -3.09 -18.27 2.69
N GLY A 166 -2.11 -18.51 1.84
CA GLY A 166 -1.07 -19.46 2.14
C GLY A 166 -0.26 -19.01 3.37
N PHE A 167 0.72 -19.79 3.77
CA PHE A 167 1.53 -19.56 4.99
C PHE A 167 2.03 -18.10 5.15
N LYS A 168 2.49 -17.45 4.06
CA LYS A 168 2.96 -16.05 4.10
C LYS A 168 1.85 -15.06 4.50
N GLY A 169 0.68 -15.18 3.91
CA GLY A 169 -0.43 -14.27 4.23
C GLY A 169 -0.99 -14.51 5.62
N ALA A 170 -1.02 -15.76 6.09
CA ALA A 170 -1.40 -16.07 7.46
C ALA A 170 -0.44 -15.42 8.47
N LEU A 171 0.88 -15.47 8.21
CA LEU A 171 1.89 -14.81 9.03
C LEU A 171 1.70 -13.29 9.05
N ILE A 172 1.51 -12.66 7.89
CA ILE A 172 1.26 -11.21 7.79
C ILE A 172 0.02 -10.84 8.62
N SER A 173 -1.08 -11.56 8.46
CA SER A 173 -2.31 -11.29 9.23
C SER A 173 -2.13 -11.47 10.74
N TRP A 174 -1.34 -12.46 11.15
CA TRP A 174 -1.04 -12.74 12.57
C TRP A 174 -0.21 -11.64 13.22
N MET A 175 0.65 -10.93 12.46
CA MET A 175 1.54 -9.87 12.97
C MET A 175 0.82 -8.56 13.38
N GLY A 176 -0.46 -8.62 13.76
CA GLY A 176 -1.16 -7.50 14.38
C GLY A 176 -2.24 -6.83 13.53
N ALA A 177 -2.63 -7.43 12.38
CA ALA A 177 -3.67 -6.86 11.52
C ALA A 177 -4.99 -6.63 12.25
N ASN A 178 -5.43 -7.59 13.08
CA ASN A 178 -6.64 -7.45 13.89
C ASN A 178 -6.55 -6.29 14.88
N SER A 179 -5.43 -6.16 15.59
CA SER A 179 -5.23 -5.08 16.56
C SER A 179 -5.26 -3.69 15.92
N LEU A 180 -4.65 -3.55 14.72
CA LEU A 180 -4.71 -2.28 13.97
C LEU A 180 -6.14 -1.97 13.51
N ARG A 181 -6.87 -2.98 13.02
CA ARG A 181 -8.27 -2.83 12.63
C ARG A 181 -9.15 -2.44 13.82
N ASP A 182 -8.99 -3.12 14.95
CA ASP A 182 -9.81 -2.88 16.15
C ASP A 182 -9.56 -1.47 16.71
N TRP A 183 -8.31 -1.02 16.70
CA TRP A 183 -8.00 0.37 17.03
C TRP A 183 -8.69 1.36 16.06
N ALA A 184 -8.59 1.10 14.76
CA ALA A 184 -9.20 1.97 13.76
C ALA A 184 -10.72 2.07 13.94
N LEU A 185 -11.40 0.96 14.17
CA LEU A 185 -12.85 0.91 14.43
C LEU A 185 -13.20 1.69 15.70
N ALA A 186 -12.47 1.49 16.80
CA ALA A 186 -12.71 2.18 18.07
C ALA A 186 -12.53 3.71 17.96
N HIS A 187 -11.72 4.20 17.01
CA HIS A 187 -11.45 5.61 16.80
C HIS A 187 -12.15 6.22 15.57
N ASN A 188 -13.10 5.49 14.97
CA ASN A 188 -13.75 5.89 13.71
C ASN A 188 -12.73 6.29 12.64
N TRP A 189 -11.70 5.45 12.47
CA TRP A 189 -10.64 5.66 11.48
C TRP A 189 -10.96 4.87 10.21
N PRO A 190 -10.87 5.50 9.02
CA PRO A 190 -11.18 4.80 7.78
C PRO A 190 -10.13 3.71 7.49
N VAL A 191 -10.59 2.56 7.00
CA VAL A 191 -9.75 1.41 6.66
C VAL A 191 -10.12 0.85 5.30
N VAL A 192 -9.13 0.25 4.63
CA VAL A 192 -9.34 -0.59 3.44
C VAL A 192 -8.83 -1.99 3.74
N SER A 193 -9.71 -2.98 3.61
CA SER A 193 -9.49 -4.39 3.96
C SER A 193 -10.56 -5.28 3.29
N PRO A 194 -10.27 -6.55 2.94
CA PRO A 194 -8.99 -7.25 3.12
C PRO A 194 -7.92 -6.89 2.08
N LEU A 195 -6.69 -7.32 2.37
CA LEU A 195 -5.56 -7.25 1.46
C LEU A 195 -5.53 -8.48 0.55
N LEU A 196 -5.45 -8.24 -0.74
CA LEU A 196 -5.19 -9.20 -1.81
C LEU A 196 -3.88 -8.84 -2.53
N GLY A 197 -3.42 -9.68 -3.45
CA GLY A 197 -2.17 -9.40 -4.18
C GLY A 197 -0.93 -10.02 -3.54
N VAL A 198 -1.06 -10.77 -2.43
CA VAL A 198 0.06 -11.46 -1.79
C VAL A 198 0.40 -12.74 -2.54
N TYR A 199 1.65 -12.84 -3.04
CA TYR A 199 2.15 -14.03 -3.73
C TYR A 199 3.67 -14.17 -3.61
N GLY A 200 4.25 -15.17 -4.27
CA GLY A 200 5.68 -15.49 -4.16
C GLY A 200 6.61 -14.66 -5.05
N PHE A 201 6.10 -13.73 -5.86
CA PHE A 201 6.84 -12.98 -6.88
C PHE A 201 7.47 -13.87 -7.97
N ASP A 202 6.92 -15.06 -8.16
CA ASP A 202 7.34 -16.10 -9.10
C ASP A 202 6.39 -16.21 -10.31
N GLY A 203 6.71 -17.15 -11.20
CA GLY A 203 5.88 -17.47 -12.36
C GLY A 203 6.06 -16.55 -13.56
N THR A 204 5.22 -16.74 -14.56
CA THR A 204 5.16 -16.00 -15.82
C THR A 204 4.18 -14.82 -15.72
N ILE A 205 4.05 -14.04 -16.80
CA ILE A 205 3.00 -13.00 -16.91
C ILE A 205 1.60 -13.62 -16.89
N ASP A 206 1.41 -14.78 -17.54
CA ASP A 206 0.14 -15.49 -17.55
C ASP A 206 -0.21 -16.06 -16.17
N ASP A 207 0.81 -16.45 -15.37
CA ASP A 207 0.59 -16.82 -13.97
C ASP A 207 0.09 -15.64 -13.15
N TYR A 208 0.65 -14.46 -13.36
CA TYR A 208 0.20 -13.23 -12.69
C TYR A 208 -1.22 -12.84 -13.12
N ALA A 209 -1.53 -12.96 -14.43
CA ALA A 209 -2.87 -12.72 -14.95
C ALA A 209 -3.92 -13.64 -14.30
N ARG A 210 -3.62 -14.95 -14.19
CA ARG A 210 -4.50 -15.91 -13.49
C ARG A 210 -4.67 -15.58 -12.00
N ARG A 211 -3.60 -15.16 -11.32
CA ARG A 211 -3.69 -14.71 -9.91
C ARG A 211 -4.58 -13.47 -9.79
N MET A 212 -4.43 -12.49 -10.68
CA MET A 212 -5.27 -11.29 -10.69
C MET A 212 -6.74 -11.63 -10.90
N GLN A 213 -7.08 -12.52 -11.85
CA GLN A 213 -8.45 -13.01 -12.01
C GLN A 213 -9.00 -13.63 -10.73
N GLY A 214 -8.20 -14.44 -10.04
CA GLY A 214 -8.58 -15.03 -8.76
C GLY A 214 -8.85 -13.97 -7.68
N TRP A 215 -7.97 -12.97 -7.55
CA TRP A 215 -8.15 -11.87 -6.58
C TRP A 215 -9.37 -11.01 -6.90
N LEU A 216 -9.64 -10.74 -8.18
CA LEU A 216 -10.84 -10.01 -8.62
C LEU A 216 -12.11 -10.81 -8.32
N ALA A 217 -12.09 -12.13 -8.57
CA ALA A 217 -13.21 -13.01 -8.24
C ALA A 217 -13.45 -13.08 -6.72
N ASP A 218 -12.39 -13.19 -5.91
CA ASP A 218 -12.51 -13.14 -4.45
C ASP A 218 -13.09 -11.79 -3.98
N ALA A 219 -12.55 -10.66 -4.51
CA ALA A 219 -13.05 -9.32 -4.17
C ALA A 219 -14.51 -9.13 -4.53
N SER A 220 -14.99 -9.70 -5.64
CA SER A 220 -16.39 -9.58 -6.07
C SER A 220 -17.38 -10.24 -5.12
N GLN A 221 -16.93 -11.17 -4.27
CA GLN A 221 -17.76 -11.86 -3.26
C GLN A 221 -17.80 -11.13 -1.91
N LEU A 222 -16.97 -10.08 -1.74
CA LEU A 222 -16.91 -9.34 -0.48
C LEU A 222 -17.97 -8.23 -0.42
N ASP A 223 -18.43 -7.93 0.79
CA ASP A 223 -19.32 -6.79 1.06
C ASP A 223 -18.55 -5.49 1.36
N THR A 224 -17.22 -5.59 1.51
CA THR A 224 -16.32 -4.47 1.78
C THR A 224 -15.40 -4.21 0.59
N THR A 225 -14.91 -2.98 0.46
CA THR A 225 -13.92 -2.63 -0.55
C THR A 225 -12.57 -3.27 -0.21
N ALA A 226 -12.16 -4.25 -1.00
CA ALA A 226 -10.83 -4.87 -0.88
C ALA A 226 -9.75 -4.02 -1.52
N LEU A 227 -8.49 -4.31 -1.16
CA LEU A 227 -7.32 -3.74 -1.79
C LEU A 227 -6.47 -4.85 -2.40
N ILE A 228 -6.09 -4.69 -3.67
CA ILE A 228 -5.03 -5.48 -4.30
C ILE A 228 -3.75 -4.63 -4.29
N MET A 229 -2.68 -5.14 -3.67
CA MET A 229 -1.35 -4.53 -3.79
C MET A 229 -0.63 -5.04 -5.04
N CYS A 230 0.19 -4.21 -5.64
CA CYS A 230 1.08 -4.56 -6.74
C CYS A 230 2.40 -3.76 -6.67
N HIS A 231 3.42 -4.21 -7.39
CA HIS A 231 4.77 -3.64 -7.34
C HIS A 231 5.33 -3.40 -8.76
N PRO A 232 4.66 -2.63 -9.61
CA PRO A 232 5.04 -2.51 -11.00
C PRO A 232 6.32 -1.69 -11.19
N ALA A 233 7.15 -2.09 -12.17
CA ALA A 233 8.26 -1.30 -12.70
C ALA A 233 8.39 -1.51 -14.20
N ILE A 234 8.84 -0.50 -14.94
CA ILE A 234 9.02 -0.60 -16.41
C ILE A 234 10.01 -1.69 -16.76
N THR A 235 11.10 -1.79 -16.02
CA THR A 235 12.17 -2.78 -16.22
C THR A 235 12.57 -3.42 -14.91
N SER A 236 13.21 -4.59 -15.01
CA SER A 236 13.84 -5.24 -13.86
C SER A 236 15.22 -4.61 -13.64
N GLU A 237 15.44 -4.01 -12.47
CA GLU A 237 16.75 -3.48 -12.10
C GLU A 237 17.63 -4.53 -11.43
N MET A 238 18.95 -4.40 -11.63
CA MET A 238 19.93 -5.29 -11.01
C MET A 238 19.95 -5.03 -9.49
N GLY A 239 19.90 -6.11 -8.71
CA GLY A 239 19.86 -6.01 -7.24
C GLY A 239 18.45 -5.92 -6.64
N ASP A 240 17.41 -5.64 -7.43
CA ASP A 240 16.04 -5.71 -6.94
C ASP A 240 15.58 -7.18 -6.88
N ALA A 241 15.37 -7.68 -5.66
CA ALA A 241 15.01 -9.07 -5.41
C ALA A 241 13.69 -9.50 -6.11
N ILE A 242 12.79 -8.56 -6.37
CA ILE A 242 11.51 -8.80 -7.06
C ILE A 242 11.42 -8.11 -8.42
N GLY A 243 12.53 -7.56 -8.94
CA GLY A 243 12.55 -6.76 -10.17
C GLY A 243 11.94 -7.47 -11.38
N LYS A 244 12.17 -8.79 -11.54
CA LYS A 244 11.52 -9.58 -12.61
C LYS A 244 10.01 -9.69 -12.45
N ALA A 245 9.51 -9.75 -11.22
CA ALA A 245 8.07 -9.75 -10.96
C ALA A 245 7.47 -8.36 -11.24
N ARG A 246 8.15 -7.29 -10.84
CA ARG A 246 7.72 -5.91 -11.11
C ARG A 246 7.48 -5.65 -12.60
N ALA A 247 8.41 -6.08 -13.46
CA ALA A 247 8.28 -5.91 -14.91
C ALA A 247 7.09 -6.69 -15.49
N LYS A 248 6.82 -7.91 -14.97
CA LYS A 248 5.64 -8.69 -15.36
C LYS A 248 4.34 -8.05 -14.91
N GLU A 249 4.29 -7.56 -13.67
CA GLU A 249 3.15 -6.82 -13.14
C GLU A 249 2.84 -5.58 -13.98
N PHE A 250 3.87 -4.78 -14.31
CA PHE A 250 3.71 -3.62 -15.17
C PHE A 250 3.18 -3.98 -16.57
N ALA A 251 3.77 -5.01 -17.19
CA ALA A 251 3.37 -5.45 -18.52
C ALA A 251 1.89 -5.88 -18.54
N TYR A 252 1.47 -6.70 -17.58
CA TYR A 252 0.08 -7.13 -17.46
C TYR A 252 -0.87 -5.96 -17.14
N LEU A 253 -0.57 -5.15 -16.13
CA LEU A 253 -1.43 -4.02 -15.74
C LEU A 253 -1.56 -2.96 -16.83
N SER A 254 -0.55 -2.84 -17.71
CA SER A 254 -0.59 -1.95 -18.88
C SER A 254 -1.45 -2.47 -20.03
N SER A 255 -1.79 -3.75 -20.05
CA SER A 255 -2.46 -4.45 -21.15
C SER A 255 -3.97 -4.20 -21.17
N ASP A 256 -4.60 -4.48 -22.29
CA ASP A 256 -6.06 -4.48 -22.41
C ASP A 256 -6.69 -5.71 -21.77
N GLU A 257 -5.91 -6.79 -21.60
CA GLU A 257 -6.32 -7.99 -20.87
C GLU A 257 -6.69 -7.69 -19.42
N PHE A 258 -5.92 -6.85 -18.73
CA PHE A 258 -6.28 -6.41 -17.37
C PHE A 258 -7.64 -5.70 -17.32
N VAL A 259 -7.93 -4.84 -18.32
CA VAL A 259 -9.25 -4.16 -18.41
C VAL A 259 -10.37 -5.15 -18.65
N ALA A 260 -10.13 -6.12 -19.54
CA ALA A 260 -11.09 -7.17 -19.80
C ALA A 260 -11.42 -7.98 -18.53
N HIS A 261 -10.40 -8.33 -17.73
CA HIS A 261 -10.59 -9.05 -16.47
C HIS A 261 -11.34 -8.22 -15.42
N LEU A 262 -11.04 -6.90 -15.28
CA LEU A 262 -11.81 -5.99 -14.41
C LEU A 262 -13.30 -5.97 -14.80
N ASN A 263 -13.58 -5.80 -16.10
CA ASN A 263 -14.96 -5.75 -16.61
C ASN A 263 -15.68 -7.09 -16.42
N GLN A 264 -15.01 -8.21 -16.68
CA GLN A 264 -15.55 -9.56 -16.48
C GLN A 264 -15.90 -9.82 -15.02
N ALA A 265 -15.07 -9.34 -14.09
CA ALA A 265 -15.31 -9.46 -12.67
C ALA A 265 -16.33 -8.42 -12.14
N GLN A 266 -16.85 -7.54 -12.99
CA GLN A 266 -17.74 -6.42 -12.61
C GLN A 266 -17.11 -5.53 -11.52
N MET A 267 -15.79 -5.29 -11.62
CA MET A 267 -15.04 -4.47 -10.67
C MET A 267 -14.64 -3.13 -11.29
N GLN A 268 -14.58 -2.09 -10.47
CA GLN A 268 -14.15 -0.75 -10.85
C GLN A 268 -13.07 -0.26 -9.90
N LEU A 269 -11.98 0.32 -10.46
CA LEU A 269 -10.94 0.94 -9.65
C LEU A 269 -11.47 2.22 -9.02
N GLU A 270 -11.42 2.29 -7.69
CA GLU A 270 -11.81 3.47 -6.91
C GLU A 270 -10.75 3.81 -5.87
N ARG A 271 -10.70 5.09 -5.50
CA ARG A 271 -9.89 5.58 -4.38
C ARG A 271 -10.44 5.02 -3.06
N GLY A 272 -9.54 4.63 -2.14
CA GLY A 272 -9.94 4.08 -0.85
C GLY A 272 -10.73 5.07 0.02
N GLY A 273 -10.38 6.37 -0.06
CA GLY A 273 -11.08 7.44 0.65
C GLY A 273 -12.49 7.76 0.14
N SER A 274 -12.85 7.30 -1.06
CA SER A 274 -14.18 7.52 -1.65
C SER A 274 -15.18 6.44 -1.28
N SER A 275 -14.71 5.29 -0.78
CA SER A 275 -15.61 4.24 -0.32
C SER A 275 -16.42 4.76 0.86
N LYS A 276 -17.74 4.90 0.67
CA LYS A 276 -18.66 5.12 1.79
C LYS A 276 -18.45 3.92 2.73
N SER A 277 -17.70 4.14 3.82
CA SER A 277 -17.66 3.16 4.90
C SER A 277 -19.11 2.98 5.33
N LYS A 278 -19.75 1.93 4.88
CA LYS A 278 -20.95 1.46 5.57
C LYS A 278 -20.44 1.11 6.96
N SER A 279 -20.73 1.97 7.92
CA SER A 279 -20.57 1.65 9.34
C SER A 279 -21.15 0.27 9.55
N LEU A 280 -20.27 -0.70 9.87
CA LEU A 280 -20.65 -2.03 10.34
C LEU A 280 -21.35 -1.93 11.68
#